data_12c9b7aaf122a6cbba4355ed09456587
#
_entry.id   12c9b7aaf122a6cbba4355ed09456587
#
_cell.length_a   1.000
_cell.length_b   1.000
_cell.length_c   1.000
_cell.angle_alpha   90.00
_cell.angle_beta   90.00
_cell.angle_gamma   90.00
#
_symmetry.space_group_name_H-M   'P 1'
#
loop_
_entity.id
_entity.type
_entity.pdbx_description
1 polymer ?
#
loop_
_entity_poly.entity_id
_entity_poly.type
_entity_poly.pdbx_seq_one_letter_code
_entity_poly.pdbx_strand_id
1 'polypeptide(L)'
;MKPDTEKVLSILAAHENNAANLIAILQDVQAEYNYLSEANLTLIADALDISVSRVYSVATFYENFSLEAKGKHIIKVCAGTACHVRRSGPIYDAVYEYLGLSGKKKTSDDGLFTLETVACLGACGLAPVMTIDGEVHAKMDPETALALLEDIRAREGAANG
;
A
#
# COMPACT_ATOMS: atom_id res chain seq x y z
N MET A 1 2.48 5.39 -16.12
CA MET A 1 3.83 5.89 -15.74
C MET A 1 4.86 4.91 -16.26
N LYS A 2 5.84 5.39 -16.99
CA LYS A 2 6.93 4.51 -17.44
C LYS A 2 7.72 4.04 -16.23
N PRO A 3 8.04 2.76 -16.10
CA PRO A 3 8.90 2.32 -15.02
C PRO A 3 10.24 3.06 -15.12
N ASP A 4 10.72 3.54 -14.01
CA ASP A 4 12.04 4.13 -13.94
C ASP A 4 13.06 2.99 -13.95
N THR A 5 13.39 2.56 -15.17
CA THR A 5 14.26 1.42 -15.42
C THR A 5 15.61 1.59 -14.71
N GLU A 6 16.11 2.81 -14.62
CA GLU A 6 17.40 3.10 -14.00
C GLU A 6 17.40 2.77 -12.51
N LYS A 7 16.33 3.09 -11.79
CA LYS A 7 16.21 2.76 -10.37
C LYS A 7 16.13 1.26 -10.11
N VAL A 8 15.35 0.56 -10.91
CA VAL A 8 15.25 -0.91 -10.80
C VAL A 8 16.61 -1.56 -11.08
N LEU A 9 17.32 -1.10 -12.10
CA LEU A 9 18.68 -1.59 -12.42
C LEU A 9 19.66 -1.29 -11.28
N SER A 10 19.57 -0.13 -10.67
CA SER A 10 20.39 0.24 -9.51
C SER A 10 20.12 -0.69 -8.31
N ILE A 11 18.87 -1.01 -8.04
CA ILE A 11 18.49 -1.96 -6.99
C ILE A 11 19.06 -3.35 -7.29
N LEU A 12 18.91 -3.81 -8.53
CA LEU A 12 19.46 -5.10 -8.96
C LEU A 12 20.99 -5.15 -8.79
N ALA A 13 21.68 -4.08 -9.15
CA ALA A 13 23.14 -3.99 -9.01
C ALA A 13 23.56 -4.01 -7.55
N ALA A 14 22.79 -3.36 -6.65
CA ALA A 14 23.04 -3.38 -5.21
C ALA A 14 22.95 -4.79 -4.61
N HIS A 15 22.17 -5.67 -5.24
CA HIS A 15 22.04 -7.08 -4.86
C HIS A 15 22.86 -8.02 -5.75
N GLU A 16 23.86 -7.49 -6.44
CA GLU A 16 24.79 -8.23 -7.29
C GLU A 16 24.12 -8.99 -8.46
N ASN A 17 22.93 -8.59 -8.87
CA ASN A 17 22.09 -9.29 -9.86
C ASN A 17 21.94 -10.79 -9.55
N ASN A 18 21.84 -11.13 -8.28
CA ASN A 18 21.79 -12.52 -7.81
C ASN A 18 20.35 -12.97 -7.57
N ALA A 19 19.92 -14.02 -8.27
CA ALA A 19 18.59 -14.60 -8.13
C ALA A 19 18.28 -15.08 -6.69
N ALA A 20 19.29 -15.42 -5.90
CA ALA A 20 19.11 -15.76 -4.49
C ALA A 20 18.60 -14.59 -3.65
N ASN A 21 18.79 -13.36 -4.11
CA ASN A 21 18.35 -12.13 -3.46
C ASN A 21 16.99 -11.63 -3.99
N LEU A 22 16.24 -12.46 -4.71
CA LEU A 22 14.97 -12.08 -5.35
C LEU A 22 14.01 -11.41 -4.38
N ILE A 23 13.80 -11.98 -3.18
CA ILE A 23 12.88 -11.41 -2.18
C ILE A 23 13.34 -10.01 -1.76
N ALA A 24 14.64 -9.85 -1.47
CA ALA A 24 15.19 -8.55 -1.07
C ALA A 24 15.07 -7.50 -2.20
N ILE A 25 15.30 -7.92 -3.44
CA ILE A 25 15.11 -7.05 -4.63
C ILE A 25 13.66 -6.60 -4.74
N LEU A 26 12.70 -7.53 -4.61
CA LEU A 26 11.27 -7.20 -4.65
C LEU A 26 10.86 -6.27 -3.51
N GLN A 27 11.41 -6.45 -2.32
CA GLN A 27 11.16 -5.56 -1.18
C GLN A 27 11.64 -4.13 -1.46
N ASP A 28 12.83 -3.98 -2.02
CA ASP A 28 13.39 -2.67 -2.34
C ASP A 28 12.60 -1.98 -3.46
N VAL A 29 12.19 -2.72 -4.49
CA VAL A 29 11.34 -2.19 -5.57
C VAL A 29 9.97 -1.79 -5.03
N GLN A 30 9.37 -2.58 -4.18
CA GLN A 30 8.10 -2.24 -3.55
C GLN A 30 8.22 -0.99 -2.67
N ALA A 31 9.30 -0.85 -1.91
CA ALA A 31 9.55 0.34 -1.09
C ALA A 31 9.68 1.62 -1.93
N GLU A 32 10.27 1.50 -3.12
CA GLU A 32 10.46 2.64 -4.02
C GLU A 32 9.18 3.04 -4.75
N TYR A 33 8.41 2.06 -5.26
CA TYR A 33 7.25 2.32 -6.12
C TYR A 33 5.90 2.08 -5.44
N ASN A 34 5.89 1.57 -4.21
CA ASN A 34 4.71 1.17 -3.42
C ASN A 34 3.95 -0.05 -3.99
N TYR A 35 4.38 -0.59 -5.11
CA TYR A 35 3.82 -1.80 -5.72
C TYR A 35 4.81 -2.40 -6.71
N LEU A 36 4.53 -3.62 -7.17
CA LEU A 36 5.33 -4.33 -8.16
C LEU A 36 4.57 -4.33 -9.50
N SER A 37 4.98 -3.49 -10.44
CA SER A 37 4.37 -3.43 -11.77
C SER A 37 4.79 -4.62 -12.62
N GLU A 38 3.97 -5.00 -13.59
CA GLU A 38 4.31 -6.04 -14.58
C GLU A 38 5.64 -5.73 -15.29
N ALA A 39 5.84 -4.47 -15.68
CA ALA A 39 7.06 -4.04 -16.34
C ALA A 39 8.29 -4.23 -15.44
N ASN A 40 8.19 -3.89 -14.15
CA ASN A 40 9.27 -4.07 -13.19
C ASN A 40 9.56 -5.55 -12.92
N LEU A 41 8.52 -6.38 -12.80
CA LEU A 41 8.68 -7.83 -12.60
C LEU A 41 9.34 -8.51 -13.81
N THR A 42 8.96 -8.12 -15.01
CA THR A 42 9.56 -8.61 -16.25
C THR A 42 11.04 -8.21 -16.34
N LEU A 43 11.35 -6.96 -16.02
CA LEU A 43 12.74 -6.47 -16.01
C LEU A 43 13.60 -7.23 -15.00
N ILE A 44 13.09 -7.48 -13.81
CA ILE A 44 13.78 -8.26 -12.78
C ILE A 44 14.04 -9.69 -13.27
N ALA A 45 13.03 -10.34 -13.85
CA ALA A 45 13.17 -11.69 -14.40
C ALA A 45 14.27 -11.76 -15.47
N ASP A 46 14.28 -10.82 -16.39
CA ASP A 46 15.29 -10.74 -17.46
C ASP A 46 16.68 -10.51 -16.89
N ALA A 47 16.82 -9.59 -15.94
CA ALA A 47 18.11 -9.25 -15.35
C ALA A 47 18.70 -10.40 -14.51
N LEU A 48 17.86 -11.20 -13.88
CA LEU A 48 18.29 -12.35 -13.06
C LEU A 48 18.34 -13.65 -13.85
N ASP A 49 17.96 -13.63 -15.13
CA ASP A 49 17.90 -14.82 -16.00
C ASP A 49 17.05 -15.94 -15.42
N ILE A 50 15.86 -15.56 -14.91
CA ILE A 50 14.86 -16.49 -14.39
C ILE A 50 13.51 -16.25 -15.08
N SER A 51 12.60 -17.21 -14.96
CA SER A 51 11.28 -17.07 -15.59
C SER A 51 10.44 -16.00 -14.88
N VAL A 52 9.62 -15.29 -15.65
CA VAL A 52 8.64 -14.32 -15.12
C VAL A 52 7.68 -15.02 -14.17
N SER A 53 7.28 -16.26 -14.47
CA SER A 53 6.42 -17.06 -13.60
C SER A 53 6.99 -17.24 -12.20
N ARG A 54 8.29 -17.43 -12.09
CA ARG A 54 8.97 -17.55 -10.78
C ARG A 54 8.90 -16.25 -10.00
N VAL A 55 9.14 -15.12 -10.67
CA VAL A 55 9.04 -13.79 -10.03
C VAL A 55 7.61 -13.53 -9.56
N TYR A 56 6.61 -13.81 -10.38
CA TYR A 56 5.19 -13.69 -10.00
C TYR A 56 4.80 -14.61 -8.85
N SER A 57 5.30 -15.84 -8.84
CA SER A 57 5.04 -16.79 -7.75
C SER A 57 5.51 -16.25 -6.41
N VAL A 58 6.71 -15.65 -6.37
CA VAL A 58 7.25 -15.02 -5.16
C VAL A 58 6.46 -13.76 -4.81
N ALA A 59 6.16 -12.92 -5.79
CA ALA A 59 5.43 -11.66 -5.58
C ALA A 59 4.00 -11.87 -5.07
N THR A 60 3.36 -12.99 -5.42
CA THR A 60 2.01 -13.33 -4.97
C THR A 60 1.97 -14.15 -3.69
N PHE A 61 3.07 -14.80 -3.33
CA PHE A 61 3.15 -15.62 -2.12
C PHE A 61 3.19 -14.77 -0.84
N TYR A 62 3.87 -13.63 -0.86
CA TYR A 62 4.02 -12.75 0.30
C TYR A 62 2.96 -11.65 0.29
N GLU A 63 2.20 -11.53 1.37
CA GLU A 63 1.11 -10.55 1.51
C GLU A 63 1.56 -9.09 1.47
N ASN A 64 2.80 -8.80 1.85
CA ASN A 64 3.34 -7.44 1.85
C ASN A 64 3.69 -6.93 0.45
N PHE A 65 3.67 -7.79 -0.57
CA PHE A 65 3.83 -7.36 -1.95
C PHE A 65 2.48 -7.03 -2.57
N SER A 66 2.42 -5.97 -3.37
CA SER A 66 1.23 -5.53 -4.07
C SER A 66 1.50 -5.46 -5.57
N LEU A 67 0.67 -6.11 -6.37
CA LEU A 67 0.74 -6.07 -7.84
C LEU A 67 -0.11 -4.94 -8.44
N GLU A 68 -0.93 -4.30 -7.60
CA GLU A 68 -1.77 -3.18 -8.02
C GLU A 68 -1.17 -1.86 -7.57
N ALA A 69 -1.28 -0.84 -8.42
CA ALA A 69 -0.83 0.49 -8.09
C ALA A 69 -1.54 1.00 -6.83
N LYS A 70 -0.76 1.46 -5.86
CA LYS A 70 -1.32 2.08 -4.66
C LYS A 70 -1.57 3.57 -4.90
N GLY A 71 -2.54 4.11 -4.16
CA GLY A 71 -2.82 5.53 -4.18
C GLY A 71 -1.69 6.35 -3.59
N LYS A 72 -1.75 7.65 -3.78
CA LYS A 72 -0.77 8.61 -3.26
C LYS A 72 -0.72 8.58 -1.73
N HIS A 73 -1.88 8.37 -1.08
CA HIS A 73 -2.00 8.26 0.37
C HIS A 73 -2.48 6.87 0.75
N ILE A 74 -1.81 6.25 1.72
CA ILE A 74 -2.16 4.90 2.18
C ILE A 74 -2.81 5.01 3.56
N ILE A 75 -4.06 4.56 3.65
CA ILE A 75 -4.86 4.53 4.87
C ILE A 75 -4.84 3.11 5.41
N LYS A 76 -4.43 2.94 6.66
CA LYS A 76 -4.44 1.64 7.34
C LYS A 76 -5.32 1.72 8.58
N VAL A 77 -6.31 0.83 8.65
CA VAL A 77 -7.21 0.71 9.80
C VAL A 77 -6.80 -0.52 10.60
N CYS A 78 -6.57 -0.34 11.89
CA CYS A 78 -6.22 -1.46 12.77
C CYS A 78 -7.43 -2.37 12.99
N ALA A 79 -7.29 -3.65 12.65
CA ALA A 79 -8.30 -4.69 12.84
C ALA A 79 -7.98 -5.61 14.03
N GLY A 80 -7.06 -5.23 14.91
CA GLY A 80 -6.74 -5.96 16.12
C GLY A 80 -7.94 -6.02 17.08
N THR A 81 -7.92 -6.95 18.04
CA THR A 81 -9.04 -7.22 18.95
C THR A 81 -9.53 -5.95 19.69
N ALA A 82 -8.61 -5.17 20.24
CA ALA A 82 -8.98 -3.95 20.99
C ALA A 82 -9.65 -2.91 20.08
N CYS A 83 -9.13 -2.72 18.87
CA CYS A 83 -9.70 -1.79 17.90
C CYS A 83 -11.05 -2.27 17.38
N HIS A 84 -11.20 -3.58 17.15
CA HIS A 84 -12.46 -4.17 16.70
C HIS A 84 -13.56 -3.98 17.75
N VAL A 85 -13.27 -4.24 19.02
CA VAL A 85 -14.20 -4.03 20.14
C VAL A 85 -14.58 -2.54 20.26
N ARG A 86 -13.64 -1.64 19.96
CA ARG A 86 -13.88 -0.18 20.00
C ARG A 86 -14.36 0.39 18.66
N ARG A 87 -14.94 -0.45 17.80
CA ARG A 87 -15.63 -0.09 16.56
C ARG A 87 -14.73 0.43 15.42
N SER A 88 -13.59 -0.23 15.18
CA SER A 88 -12.79 0.05 13.96
C SER A 88 -13.53 -0.37 12.68
N GLY A 89 -14.42 -1.38 12.76
CA GLY A 89 -15.22 -1.84 11.62
C GLY A 89 -16.04 -0.74 10.95
N PRO A 90 -16.86 0.04 11.70
CA PRO A 90 -17.60 1.16 11.12
C PRO A 90 -16.72 2.23 10.48
N ILE A 91 -15.52 2.46 11.00
CA ILE A 91 -14.54 3.38 10.40
C ILE A 91 -14.10 2.87 9.03
N TYR A 92 -13.72 1.60 8.97
CA TYR A 92 -13.33 0.95 7.72
C TYR A 92 -14.46 1.02 6.69
N ASP A 93 -15.68 0.65 7.08
CA ASP A 93 -16.84 0.66 6.20
C ASP A 93 -17.15 2.06 5.67
N ALA A 94 -17.08 3.08 6.51
CA ALA A 94 -17.31 4.46 6.11
C ALA A 94 -16.26 4.94 5.09
N VAL A 95 -14.99 4.64 5.32
CA VAL A 95 -13.90 5.00 4.40
C VAL A 95 -14.03 4.22 3.09
N TYR A 96 -14.32 2.93 3.16
CA TYR A 96 -14.53 2.07 2.01
C TYR A 96 -15.63 2.63 1.08
N GLU A 97 -16.77 2.99 1.66
CA GLU A 97 -17.88 3.58 0.92
C GLU A 97 -17.54 4.96 0.36
N TYR A 98 -16.89 5.81 1.15
CA TYR A 98 -16.47 7.16 0.72
C TYR A 98 -15.52 7.09 -0.50
N LEU A 99 -14.61 6.13 -0.52
CA LEU A 99 -13.66 5.96 -1.62
C LEU A 99 -14.26 5.25 -2.83
N GLY A 100 -15.50 4.78 -2.75
CA GLY A 100 -16.17 4.08 -3.83
C GLY A 100 -15.54 2.72 -4.16
N LEU A 101 -14.99 2.06 -3.17
CA LEU A 101 -14.34 0.76 -3.35
C LEU A 101 -15.38 -0.36 -3.51
N SER A 102 -15.00 -1.43 -4.19
CA SER A 102 -15.87 -2.60 -4.35
C SER A 102 -15.04 -3.87 -4.58
N GLY A 103 -15.50 -4.98 -4.04
CA GLY A 103 -14.83 -6.27 -4.19
C GLY A 103 -13.39 -6.26 -3.67
N LYS A 104 -12.44 -6.56 -4.52
CA LYS A 104 -11.01 -6.58 -4.18
C LYS A 104 -10.31 -5.25 -4.40
N LYS A 105 -11.03 -4.26 -4.88
CA LYS A 105 -10.46 -2.94 -5.17
C LYS A 105 -10.10 -2.23 -3.85
N LYS A 106 -8.87 -1.82 -3.71
CA LYS A 106 -8.34 -1.14 -2.50
C LYS A 106 -7.94 0.31 -2.75
N THR A 107 -7.87 0.73 -4.01
CA THR A 107 -7.45 2.08 -4.40
C THR A 107 -8.62 2.82 -5.02
N SER A 108 -8.83 4.08 -4.64
CA SER A 108 -9.89 4.93 -5.20
C SER A 108 -9.67 5.20 -6.69
N ASP A 109 -10.75 5.48 -7.42
CA ASP A 109 -10.71 5.70 -8.88
C ASP A 109 -9.81 6.87 -9.29
N ASP A 110 -9.70 7.88 -8.44
CA ASP A 110 -8.82 9.04 -8.67
C ASP A 110 -7.34 8.73 -8.40
N GLY A 111 -7.01 7.53 -7.94
CA GLY A 111 -5.65 7.13 -7.60
C GLY A 111 -5.09 7.83 -6.36
N LEU A 112 -5.91 8.47 -5.57
CA LEU A 112 -5.47 9.29 -4.43
C LEU A 112 -5.29 8.49 -3.14
N PHE A 113 -6.21 7.57 -2.86
CA PHE A 113 -6.21 6.81 -1.61
C PHE A 113 -6.18 5.30 -1.83
N THR A 114 -5.42 4.60 -0.99
CA THR A 114 -5.48 3.14 -0.85
C THR A 114 -5.88 2.80 0.58
N LEU A 115 -6.88 1.93 0.76
CA LEU A 115 -7.37 1.48 2.06
C LEU A 115 -6.90 0.07 2.34
N GLU A 116 -6.24 -0.13 3.46
CA GLU A 116 -5.76 -1.43 3.91
C GLU A 116 -6.15 -1.66 5.38
N THR A 117 -6.21 -2.93 5.78
CA THR A 117 -6.33 -3.30 7.20
C THR A 117 -5.02 -3.90 7.67
N VAL A 118 -4.71 -3.70 8.95
CA VAL A 118 -3.56 -4.31 9.61
C VAL A 118 -4.04 -5.06 10.84
N ALA A 119 -3.36 -6.16 11.19
CA ALA A 119 -3.76 -7.02 12.29
C ALA A 119 -3.67 -6.32 13.64
N CYS A 120 -2.60 -5.57 13.89
CA CYS A 120 -2.41 -4.80 15.10
C CYS A 120 -1.30 -3.77 14.91
N LEU A 121 -1.57 -2.52 15.32
CA LEU A 121 -0.56 -1.45 15.30
C LEU A 121 0.18 -1.31 16.64
N GLY A 122 -0.18 -2.11 17.65
CA GLY A 122 0.45 -2.05 18.96
C GLY A 122 0.04 -0.85 19.82
N ALA A 123 -0.93 -0.05 19.38
CA ALA A 123 -1.38 1.16 20.07
C ALA A 123 -2.78 0.99 20.67
N CYS A 124 -3.03 -0.13 21.36
CA CYS A 124 -4.36 -0.50 21.87
C CYS A 124 -4.98 0.52 22.82
N GLY A 125 -4.18 1.26 23.58
CA GLY A 125 -4.66 2.34 24.45
C GLY A 125 -5.24 3.53 23.71
N LEU A 126 -4.97 3.63 22.40
CA LEU A 126 -5.44 4.70 21.53
C LEU A 126 -6.55 4.24 20.58
N ALA A 127 -7.06 3.02 20.77
CA ALA A 127 -8.08 2.41 19.90
C ALA A 127 -9.39 3.22 19.86
N PRO A 128 -10.13 3.28 18.71
CA PRO A 128 -9.70 2.73 17.41
C PRO A 128 -8.62 3.57 16.76
N VAL A 129 -7.64 2.91 16.10
CA VAL A 129 -6.48 3.55 15.52
C VAL A 129 -6.50 3.43 13.99
N MET A 130 -6.18 4.51 13.33
CA MET A 130 -6.00 4.56 11.87
C MET A 130 -4.67 5.28 11.58
N THR A 131 -3.97 4.86 10.54
CA THR A 131 -2.82 5.61 10.04
C THR A 131 -3.08 6.11 8.63
N ILE A 132 -2.54 7.29 8.33
CA ILE A 132 -2.52 7.84 6.97
C ILE A 132 -1.05 8.18 6.69
N ASP A 133 -0.47 7.50 5.69
CA ASP A 133 0.95 7.65 5.32
C ASP A 133 1.92 7.45 6.49
N GLY A 134 1.56 6.55 7.43
CA GLY A 134 2.34 6.26 8.61
C GLY A 134 2.08 7.17 9.81
N GLU A 135 1.29 8.23 9.65
CA GLU A 135 0.88 9.11 10.75
C GLU A 135 -0.28 8.50 11.53
N VAL A 136 -0.11 8.33 12.84
CA VAL A 136 -1.08 7.68 13.71
C VAL A 136 -2.19 8.65 14.11
N HIS A 137 -3.44 8.25 13.91
CA HIS A 137 -4.63 8.97 14.37
C HIS A 137 -5.37 8.11 15.41
N ALA A 138 -5.42 8.61 16.63
CA ALA A 138 -5.97 7.88 17.77
C ALA A 138 -7.47 8.18 17.96
N LYS A 139 -8.17 7.25 18.61
CA LYS A 139 -9.59 7.42 19.02
C LYS A 139 -10.48 7.92 17.89
N MET A 140 -10.30 7.31 16.72
CA MET A 140 -11.01 7.70 15.51
C MET A 140 -12.48 7.33 15.57
N ASP A 141 -13.29 8.09 14.86
CA ASP A 141 -14.68 7.76 14.55
C ASP A 141 -14.92 7.95 13.04
N PRO A 142 -16.04 7.43 12.48
CA PRO A 142 -16.31 7.56 11.06
C PRO A 142 -16.33 9.01 10.55
N GLU A 143 -16.91 9.91 11.33
CA GLU A 143 -17.00 11.34 10.95
C GLU A 143 -15.64 12.00 10.87
N THR A 144 -14.80 11.79 11.88
CA THR A 144 -13.42 12.33 11.90
C THR A 144 -12.58 11.75 10.79
N ALA A 145 -12.71 10.44 10.52
CA ALA A 145 -12.00 9.78 9.43
C ALA A 145 -12.35 10.40 8.08
N LEU A 146 -13.64 10.58 7.78
CA LEU A 146 -14.08 11.20 6.52
C LEU A 146 -13.64 12.66 6.42
N ALA A 147 -13.69 13.42 7.52
CA ALA A 147 -13.22 14.81 7.53
C ALA A 147 -11.73 14.93 7.19
N LEU A 148 -10.90 14.01 7.70
CA LEU A 148 -9.48 13.95 7.36
C LEU A 148 -9.27 13.66 5.87
N LEU A 149 -10.02 12.74 5.30
CA LEU A 149 -9.93 12.39 3.88
C LEU A 149 -10.36 13.56 2.98
N GLU A 150 -11.42 14.26 3.36
CA GLU A 150 -11.89 15.46 2.63
C GLU A 150 -10.84 16.57 2.67
N ASP A 151 -10.20 16.80 3.81
CA ASP A 151 -9.13 17.78 3.96
C ASP A 151 -7.94 17.45 3.07
N ILE A 152 -7.51 16.19 3.05
CA ILE A 152 -6.41 15.73 2.19
C ILE A 152 -6.79 15.90 0.71
N ARG A 153 -7.99 15.52 0.32
CA ARG A 153 -8.47 15.66 -1.05
C ARG A 153 -8.51 17.14 -1.48
N ALA A 154 -8.94 18.01 -0.60
CA ALA A 154 -8.95 19.45 -0.86
C ALA A 154 -7.53 20.01 -1.06
N ARG A 155 -6.57 19.59 -0.25
CA ARG A 155 -5.16 19.98 -0.39
C ARG A 155 -4.55 19.49 -1.69
N GLU A 156 -4.84 18.24 -2.09
CA GLU A 156 -4.34 17.66 -3.34
C GLU A 156 -4.99 18.35 -4.56
N GLY A 157 -6.27 18.67 -4.48
CA GLY A 157 -6.96 19.46 -5.51
C GLY A 157 -6.36 20.85 -5.69
N ALA A 158 -5.99 21.52 -4.61
CA ALA A 158 -5.33 22.82 -4.64
C ALA A 158 -3.89 22.71 -5.19
N ALA A 159 -3.18 21.62 -4.93
CA ALA A 159 -1.82 21.40 -5.43
C ALA A 159 -1.79 21.12 -6.94
N ASN A 160 -2.89 20.57 -7.50
CA ASN A 160 -3.02 20.22 -8.91
C ASN A 160 -3.75 21.29 -9.74
N GLY A 161 -4.15 22.33 -9.08
CA GLY A 161 -4.91 23.43 -9.71
C GLY A 161 -4.06 24.51 -10.36
#